data_e4b8adff6be3c6e9f6e61fe6fe6d63c5
#
_entry.id   e4b8adff6be3c6e9f6e61fe6fe6d63c5
#
_cell.length_a   1.000
_cell.length_b   1.000
_cell.length_c   1.000
_cell.angle_alpha   90.00
_cell.angle_beta   90.00
_cell.angle_gamma   90.00
#
_symmetry.space_group_name_H-M   'P 1'
#
loop_
_entity.id
_entity.type
_entity.pdbx_description
1 polymer ?
#
loop_
_entity_poly.entity_id
_entity_poly.type
_entity_poly.pdbx_seq_one_letter_code
_entity_poly.pdbx_strand_id
1 'polypeptide(L)'
;MIAPLRRTAALWLAAVLLLAGCAGSGSRSGVPSRAGAAEADLPAPSRQTLRNGMRLIVQEHRASDIVAIYLFVGTGSRYEAPDQLGYAHFQEHMLFKGTDKFGPGYIDRTVEGVGGRSNAVTSFDYTTFYLILPTDATATGVELLADMAFRSAFAPAEVAREREVIFEEARIEQDNPRTAIVRQLYALVFAGHPYGRPVLGTRETMSAATQERLRAFNRRWYVPDNMTLVVAGPVDPGAIRAIAERTFGRMPATGYKSPPLIAPRSLRGAVRRTVERDEQQAHLAFGWQAPRSDDSAGDAVDLLTTILAGTESSRLAQRLRDRERLVSSVTMSYAALMEGGIVSLRAELEAKDLARVEAIIMEEIARIQETGPTEEERRLALTKFEAQHAFDTETSEGLAYAYGLAETTWNLEAELRYVERLRRVSREQIRDAARRYLSRTDYARLSFVPKATR
;
A
#
# COMPACT_ATOMS: atom_id res chain seq x y z
N MET A 1 44.56 -2.30 7.55
CA MET A 1 43.66 -1.16 7.29
C MET A 1 42.57 -1.69 6.39
N ILE A 2 41.44 -2.06 6.99
CA ILE A 2 40.27 -2.65 6.29
C ILE A 2 39.18 -1.61 6.38
N ALA A 3 38.77 -1.06 5.24
CA ALA A 3 37.68 -0.10 5.15
C ALA A 3 36.32 -0.81 5.33
N PRO A 4 35.34 -0.22 6.02
CA PRO A 4 34.03 -0.81 6.17
C PRO A 4 33.17 -0.61 4.91
N LEU A 5 32.62 -1.71 4.41
CA LEU A 5 31.62 -1.75 3.36
C LEU A 5 30.35 -0.99 3.78
N ARG A 6 30.00 0.01 3.03
CA ARG A 6 28.70 0.67 3.07
C ARG A 6 27.63 -0.28 2.51
N ARG A 7 26.77 -0.77 3.40
CA ARG A 7 25.49 -1.41 3.07
C ARG A 7 24.37 -0.45 3.48
N THR A 8 23.90 0.36 2.56
CA THR A 8 22.60 1.05 2.69
C THR A 8 22.13 1.50 1.31
N ALA A 9 20.95 1.14 0.94
CA ALA A 9 20.13 1.57 -0.19
C ALA A 9 19.84 0.45 -1.21
N ALA A 10 19.10 -0.57 -0.78
CA ALA A 10 18.35 -1.42 -1.71
C ALA A 10 17.41 -2.32 -0.92
N LEU A 11 16.28 -1.79 -0.48
CA LEU A 11 15.14 -2.55 0.02
C LEU A 11 14.06 -1.53 0.41
N TRP A 12 13.12 -1.19 -0.47
CA TRP A 12 11.80 -0.65 -0.09
C TRP A 12 10.97 -0.22 -1.32
N LEU A 13 10.86 -1.11 -2.31
CA LEU A 13 9.82 -0.99 -3.34
C LEU A 13 8.71 -2.03 -3.12
N ALA A 14 8.51 -2.45 -1.86
CA ALA A 14 7.66 -3.61 -1.53
C ALA A 14 6.47 -3.28 -0.61
N ALA A 15 6.20 -2.03 -0.27
CA ALA A 15 5.15 -1.71 0.69
C ALA A 15 3.71 -1.86 0.17
N VAL A 16 3.49 -2.05 -1.12
CA VAL A 16 2.17 -2.39 -1.68
C VAL A 16 1.98 -3.92 -1.85
N LEU A 17 3.01 -4.74 -1.61
CA LEU A 17 3.00 -6.17 -2.00
C LEU A 17 3.59 -7.15 -0.99
N LEU A 18 3.90 -6.77 0.26
CA LEU A 18 4.48 -7.70 1.24
C LEU A 18 3.61 -7.82 2.50
N LEU A 19 2.49 -8.51 2.34
CA LEU A 19 1.89 -9.33 3.38
C LEU A 19 1.92 -10.79 2.91
N ALA A 20 3.11 -11.39 2.81
CA ALA A 20 3.23 -12.84 2.71
C ALA A 20 4.66 -13.29 3.02
N GLY A 21 4.82 -13.96 4.15
CA GLY A 21 5.78 -15.04 4.29
C GLY A 21 7.03 -14.81 5.12
N CYS A 22 6.95 -15.07 6.43
CA CYS A 22 8.02 -15.73 7.17
C CYS A 22 7.47 -17.02 7.75
N ALA A 23 7.70 -18.15 7.07
CA ALA A 23 7.50 -19.48 7.64
C ALA A 23 8.81 -19.94 8.27
N GLY A 24 8.90 -19.87 9.59
CA GLY A 24 9.88 -20.56 10.40
C GLY A 24 9.27 -21.85 10.96
N SER A 25 9.84 -22.99 10.63
CA SER A 25 9.50 -24.31 11.17
C SER A 25 9.90 -24.41 12.66
N GLY A 26 8.95 -24.68 13.54
CA GLY A 26 9.18 -24.92 14.97
C GLY A 26 8.03 -25.68 15.62
N SER A 27 8.36 -26.80 16.20
CA SER A 27 7.65 -27.88 16.87
C SER A 27 6.40 -27.50 17.69
N ARG A 28 5.44 -28.44 17.66
CA ARG A 28 4.21 -28.50 18.48
C ARG A 28 4.51 -28.49 19.97
N SER A 29 4.04 -27.48 20.67
CA SER A 29 3.66 -27.56 22.07
C SER A 29 2.39 -26.75 22.27
N GLY A 30 1.36 -27.36 22.84
CA GLY A 30 0.05 -26.76 23.00
C GLY A 30 0.12 -25.51 23.90
N VAL A 31 -0.20 -24.37 23.34
CA VAL A 31 -0.44 -23.11 24.05
C VAL A 31 -1.96 -22.97 24.17
N PRO A 32 -2.52 -22.74 25.37
CA PRO A 32 -3.95 -22.49 25.51
C PRO A 32 -4.30 -21.17 24.79
N SER A 33 -5.33 -21.24 23.97
CA SER A 33 -5.95 -20.12 23.28
C SER A 33 -6.30 -18.99 24.25
N ARG A 34 -5.51 -17.94 24.25
CA ARG A 34 -5.84 -16.61 24.79
C ARG A 34 -6.16 -15.63 23.65
N ALA A 35 -6.91 -16.09 22.68
CA ALA A 35 -7.48 -15.22 21.66
C ALA A 35 -8.79 -14.63 22.20
N GLY A 36 -8.72 -13.54 22.94
CA GLY A 36 -9.90 -12.90 23.48
C GLY A 36 -9.67 -11.69 24.38
N ALA A 37 -8.43 -11.27 24.59
CA ALA A 37 -8.13 -10.25 25.60
C ALA A 37 -7.48 -8.95 25.07
N ALA A 38 -7.16 -8.82 23.79
CA ALA A 38 -6.43 -7.66 23.29
C ALA A 38 -7.31 -6.59 22.59
N GLU A 39 -8.53 -6.90 22.19
CA GLU A 39 -9.41 -5.97 21.46
C GLU A 39 -10.30 -5.11 22.39
N ALA A 40 -10.34 -5.41 23.69
CA ALA A 40 -11.34 -4.84 24.62
C ALA A 40 -10.94 -3.50 25.26
N ASP A 41 -9.72 -2.98 25.12
CA ASP A 41 -9.24 -1.86 25.96
C ASP A 41 -8.53 -0.72 25.26
N LEU A 42 -8.48 -0.64 23.92
CA LEU A 42 -7.97 0.56 23.28
C LEU A 42 -9.02 1.67 23.31
N PRO A 43 -8.69 2.87 23.86
CA PRO A 43 -9.62 3.99 23.80
C PRO A 43 -9.85 4.38 22.33
N ALA A 44 -11.05 4.86 22.03
CA ALA A 44 -11.34 5.36 20.69
C ALA A 44 -10.36 6.47 20.32
N PRO A 45 -9.86 6.52 19.05
CA PRO A 45 -8.95 7.56 18.64
C PRO A 45 -9.60 8.95 18.74
N SER A 46 -8.85 9.92 19.25
CA SER A 46 -9.25 11.32 19.20
C SER A 46 -9.13 11.83 17.79
N ARG A 47 -10.24 12.21 17.16
CA ARG A 47 -10.28 12.79 15.81
C ARG A 47 -10.67 14.25 15.87
N GLN A 48 -9.86 15.13 15.31
CA GLN A 48 -10.02 16.57 15.38
C GLN A 48 -9.66 17.22 14.03
N THR A 49 -10.19 18.42 13.79
CA THR A 49 -9.78 19.25 12.65
C THR A 49 -9.18 20.54 13.21
N LEU A 50 -7.96 20.89 12.78
CA LEU A 50 -7.33 22.15 13.12
C LEU A 50 -8.01 23.32 12.41
N ARG A 51 -7.77 24.56 12.85
CA ARG A 51 -8.40 25.76 12.29
C ARG A 51 -8.15 25.95 10.79
N ASN A 52 -7.04 25.43 10.27
CA ASN A 52 -6.66 25.48 8.86
C ASN A 52 -7.16 24.30 8.03
N GLY A 53 -8.05 23.47 8.58
CA GLY A 53 -8.63 22.33 7.87
C GLY A 53 -7.82 21.03 7.94
N MET A 54 -6.61 21.03 8.53
CA MET A 54 -5.82 19.82 8.70
C MET A 54 -6.49 18.85 9.66
N ARG A 55 -6.55 17.57 9.31
CA ARG A 55 -7.08 16.51 10.17
C ARG A 55 -5.98 16.05 11.12
N LEU A 56 -6.34 15.82 12.36
CA LEU A 56 -5.47 15.29 13.42
C LEU A 56 -6.15 14.08 14.06
N ILE A 57 -5.47 12.96 14.05
CA ILE A 57 -5.88 11.74 14.75
C ILE A 57 -4.83 11.42 15.78
N VAL A 58 -5.24 11.22 17.03
CA VAL A 58 -4.35 10.80 18.12
C VAL A 58 -4.91 9.54 18.75
N GLN A 59 -4.10 8.49 18.72
CA GLN A 59 -4.39 7.20 19.36
C GLN A 59 -3.48 7.04 20.58
N GLU A 60 -4.07 7.06 21.75
CA GLU A 60 -3.35 6.68 22.95
C GLU A 60 -3.10 5.15 22.92
N HIS A 61 -1.82 4.77 22.97
CA HIS A 61 -1.38 3.38 22.96
C HIS A 61 -0.15 3.20 23.83
N ARG A 62 -0.30 2.51 24.95
CA ARG A 62 0.70 2.41 26.02
C ARG A 62 1.45 1.08 26.06
N ALA A 63 1.48 0.34 24.93
CA ALA A 63 2.17 -0.95 24.88
C ALA A 63 3.71 -0.83 24.91
N SER A 64 4.24 0.33 24.57
CA SER A 64 5.69 0.63 24.58
C SER A 64 5.94 2.14 24.70
N ASP A 65 7.18 2.54 24.98
CA ASP A 65 7.62 3.94 25.03
C ASP A 65 7.96 4.49 23.63
N ILE A 66 7.27 4.00 22.60
CA ILE A 66 7.46 4.37 21.20
C ILE A 66 6.24 5.14 20.69
N VAL A 67 6.50 6.24 20.00
CA VAL A 67 5.49 7.00 19.25
C VAL A 67 5.67 6.81 17.75
N ALA A 68 4.57 6.60 17.05
CA ALA A 68 4.49 6.62 15.59
C ALA A 68 3.81 7.92 15.16
N ILE A 69 4.47 8.67 14.30
CA ILE A 69 3.99 9.96 13.77
C ILE A 69 3.91 9.83 12.27
N TYR A 70 2.69 9.86 11.72
CA TYR A 70 2.43 9.73 10.30
C TYR A 70 1.82 11.02 9.75
N LEU A 71 2.36 11.50 8.65
CA LEU A 71 1.78 12.58 7.86
C LEU A 71 1.30 12.01 6.54
N PHE A 72 0.00 11.90 6.36
CA PHE A 72 -0.62 11.54 5.09
C PHE A 72 -0.96 12.80 4.30
N VAL A 73 -0.61 12.78 3.03
CA VAL A 73 -1.01 13.79 2.03
C VAL A 73 -1.96 13.11 1.05
N GLY A 74 -3.16 13.63 0.87
CA GLY A 74 -4.18 13.08 -0.03
C GLY A 74 -3.83 13.26 -1.50
N THR A 75 -2.58 12.94 -1.86
CA THR A 75 -2.05 13.10 -3.21
C THR A 75 -1.02 12.01 -3.48
N GLY A 76 -1.28 11.22 -4.51
CA GLY A 76 -0.37 10.22 -5.06
C GLY A 76 -0.29 10.34 -6.58
N SER A 77 0.20 9.31 -7.25
CA SER A 77 0.45 9.35 -8.69
C SER A 77 -0.81 9.54 -9.55
N ARG A 78 -1.98 9.24 -9.01
CA ARG A 78 -3.26 9.47 -9.70
C ARG A 78 -3.51 10.94 -10.07
N TYR A 79 -3.04 11.85 -9.24
CA TYR A 79 -3.28 13.30 -9.38
C TYR A 79 -2.32 14.00 -10.33
N GLU A 80 -1.33 13.28 -10.86
CA GLU A 80 -0.31 13.85 -11.73
C GLU A 80 -0.85 14.18 -13.12
N ALA A 81 -0.49 15.36 -13.61
CA ALA A 81 -0.69 15.70 -15.02
C ALA A 81 0.22 14.84 -15.93
N PRO A 82 -0.09 14.68 -17.22
CA PRO A 82 0.71 13.83 -18.11
C PRO A 82 2.20 14.20 -18.19
N ASP A 83 2.53 15.46 -17.96
CA ASP A 83 3.92 15.96 -17.94
C ASP A 83 4.56 15.96 -16.55
N GLN A 84 3.88 15.41 -15.54
CA GLN A 84 4.29 15.36 -14.13
C GLN A 84 4.34 13.93 -13.58
N LEU A 85 4.30 12.90 -14.45
CA LEU A 85 4.33 11.51 -13.98
C LEU A 85 5.57 11.25 -13.14
N GLY A 86 5.36 10.71 -11.92
CA GLY A 86 6.38 10.42 -10.92
C GLY A 86 6.70 11.58 -9.97
N TYR A 87 6.02 12.73 -10.07
CA TYR A 87 6.30 13.87 -9.17
C TYR A 87 5.87 13.59 -7.73
N ALA A 88 4.81 12.83 -7.51
CA ALA A 88 4.43 12.40 -6.15
C ALA A 88 5.54 11.57 -5.50
N HIS A 89 6.11 10.62 -6.24
CA HIS A 89 7.26 9.82 -5.77
C HIS A 89 8.53 10.68 -5.62
N PHE A 90 8.77 11.63 -6.51
CA PHE A 90 9.89 12.55 -6.37
C PHE A 90 9.75 13.44 -5.11
N GLN A 91 8.51 13.83 -4.70
CA GLN A 91 8.29 14.51 -3.42
C GLN A 91 8.73 13.63 -2.25
N GLU A 92 8.42 12.33 -2.30
CA GLU A 92 8.83 11.36 -1.29
C GLU A 92 10.33 11.43 -1.02
N HIS A 93 11.16 11.38 -2.08
CA HIS A 93 12.61 11.51 -1.96
C HIS A 93 13.04 12.88 -1.45
N MET A 94 12.48 13.94 -2.02
CA MET A 94 12.99 15.30 -1.80
C MET A 94 12.71 15.86 -0.42
N LEU A 95 11.64 15.42 0.26
CA LEU A 95 11.30 15.94 1.57
C LEU A 95 12.35 15.59 2.65
N PHE A 96 13.12 14.53 2.45
CA PHE A 96 14.25 14.17 3.33
C PHE A 96 15.55 14.89 2.99
N LYS A 97 15.64 15.59 1.86
CA LYS A 97 16.91 16.17 1.34
C LYS A 97 17.14 17.62 1.78
N GLY A 98 16.55 17.98 2.93
CA GLY A 98 16.75 19.27 3.58
C GLY A 98 15.64 20.27 3.33
N THR A 99 15.60 21.25 4.20
CA THR A 99 14.60 22.33 4.23
C THR A 99 15.33 23.69 4.15
N ASP A 100 14.56 24.77 4.09
CA ASP A 100 15.14 26.13 4.17
C ASP A 100 15.90 26.37 5.48
N LYS A 101 15.60 25.57 6.53
CA LYS A 101 16.21 25.66 7.86
C LYS A 101 17.34 24.64 8.08
N PHE A 102 17.20 23.45 7.54
CA PHE A 102 18.07 22.31 7.79
C PHE A 102 18.67 21.78 6.49
N GLY A 103 19.99 21.63 6.44
CA GLY A 103 20.69 21.07 5.28
C GLY A 103 20.43 19.56 5.09
N PRO A 104 20.87 19.02 3.94
CA PRO A 104 20.73 17.58 3.66
C PRO A 104 21.31 16.68 4.74
N GLY A 105 20.64 15.58 5.05
CA GLY A 105 21.00 14.61 6.08
C GLY A 105 20.77 15.06 7.53
N TYR A 106 20.23 16.26 7.77
CA TYR A 106 19.89 16.71 9.13
C TYR A 106 18.74 15.89 9.71
N ILE A 107 17.72 15.63 8.91
CA ILE A 107 16.52 14.87 9.32
C ILE A 107 16.94 13.46 9.76
N ASP A 108 17.69 12.75 8.92
CA ASP A 108 18.16 11.39 9.20
C ASP A 108 19.01 11.36 10.49
N ARG A 109 19.99 12.24 10.59
CA ARG A 109 20.84 12.33 11.81
C ARG A 109 20.05 12.66 13.08
N THR A 110 19.01 13.49 12.97
CA THR A 110 18.18 13.84 14.13
C THR A 110 17.33 12.66 14.57
N VAL A 111 16.73 11.95 13.63
CA VAL A 111 15.90 10.77 13.89
C VAL A 111 16.76 9.61 14.41
N GLU A 112 17.84 9.30 13.73
CA GLU A 112 18.78 8.23 14.13
C GLU A 112 19.46 8.54 15.46
N GLY A 113 19.77 9.83 15.71
CA GLY A 113 20.41 10.29 16.94
C GLY A 113 19.63 10.04 18.22
N VAL A 114 18.29 9.91 18.11
CA VAL A 114 17.41 9.50 19.22
C VAL A 114 17.02 8.01 19.18
N GLY A 115 17.64 7.23 18.27
CA GLY A 115 17.32 5.81 18.11
C GLY A 115 16.02 5.56 17.32
N GLY A 116 15.53 6.57 16.61
CA GLY A 116 14.34 6.47 15.77
C GLY A 116 14.61 5.99 14.36
N ARG A 117 13.54 5.90 13.58
CA ARG A 117 13.60 5.61 12.15
C ARG A 117 12.57 6.45 11.38
N SER A 118 12.88 6.74 10.13
CA SER A 118 12.03 7.49 9.21
C SER A 118 11.88 6.74 7.91
N ASN A 119 10.73 6.90 7.27
CA ASN A 119 10.52 6.43 5.91
C ASN A 119 9.32 7.15 5.28
N ALA A 120 9.04 6.88 4.01
CA ALA A 120 7.86 7.37 3.31
C ALA A 120 7.39 6.33 2.28
N VAL A 121 6.18 6.51 1.78
CA VAL A 121 5.57 5.64 0.77
C VAL A 121 4.68 6.49 -0.13
N THR A 122 4.82 6.31 -1.45
CA THR A 122 3.91 6.86 -2.45
C THR A 122 3.05 5.77 -3.07
N SER A 123 1.74 6.00 -3.04
CA SER A 123 0.74 5.16 -3.70
C SER A 123 0.06 5.93 -4.85
N PHE A 124 -0.99 5.34 -5.42
CA PHE A 124 -1.83 6.04 -6.39
C PHE A 124 -2.61 7.20 -5.77
N ASP A 125 -3.13 7.01 -4.57
CA ASP A 125 -4.11 7.91 -3.95
C ASP A 125 -3.51 8.84 -2.89
N TYR A 126 -2.35 8.49 -2.32
CA TYR A 126 -1.72 9.23 -1.23
C TYR A 126 -0.19 9.12 -1.28
N THR A 127 0.47 10.04 -0.56
CA THR A 127 1.86 9.93 -0.12
C THR A 127 1.89 10.06 1.40
N THR A 128 2.64 9.22 2.09
CA THR A 128 2.80 9.31 3.55
C THR A 128 4.26 9.36 3.94
N PHE A 129 4.55 10.15 4.97
CA PHE A 129 5.85 10.29 5.62
C PHE A 129 5.69 9.90 7.07
N TYR A 130 6.62 9.17 7.64
CA TYR A 130 6.50 8.75 9.02
C TYR A 130 7.81 8.70 9.77
N LEU A 131 7.70 8.93 11.07
CA LEU A 131 8.77 8.83 12.05
C LEU A 131 8.31 7.91 13.17
N ILE A 132 9.17 6.96 13.54
CA ILE A 132 8.98 6.10 14.70
C ILE A 132 10.07 6.47 15.69
N LEU A 133 9.68 7.00 16.85
CA LEU A 133 10.58 7.67 17.78
C LEU A 133 10.31 7.23 19.22
N PRO A 134 11.30 7.37 20.14
CA PRO A 134 11.00 7.40 21.56
C PRO A 134 10.03 8.54 21.91
N THR A 135 9.19 8.33 22.90
CA THR A 135 8.08 9.25 23.25
C THR A 135 8.57 10.67 23.62
N ASP A 136 9.74 10.82 24.21
CA ASP A 136 10.33 12.12 24.56
C ASP A 136 10.73 12.95 23.32
N ALA A 137 10.92 12.32 22.17
CA ALA A 137 11.21 12.98 20.91
C ALA A 137 9.94 13.34 20.08
N THR A 138 8.73 13.14 20.62
CA THR A 138 7.47 13.37 19.89
C THR A 138 7.36 14.79 19.33
N ALA A 139 7.65 15.80 20.13
CA ALA A 139 7.55 17.20 19.70
C ALA A 139 8.51 17.48 18.53
N THR A 140 9.75 17.02 18.64
CA THR A 140 10.76 17.15 17.57
C THR A 140 10.28 16.45 16.29
N GLY A 141 9.70 15.25 16.38
CA GLY A 141 9.18 14.52 15.22
C GLY A 141 8.05 15.27 14.49
N VAL A 142 7.11 15.83 15.24
CA VAL A 142 6.01 16.64 14.66
C VAL A 142 6.55 17.91 13.99
N GLU A 143 7.53 18.57 14.60
CA GLU A 143 8.19 19.76 14.06
C GLU A 143 8.96 19.44 12.77
N LEU A 144 9.69 18.31 12.73
CA LEU A 144 10.42 17.87 11.54
C LEU A 144 9.47 17.60 10.38
N LEU A 145 8.39 16.85 10.59
CA LEU A 145 7.41 16.56 9.52
C LEU A 145 6.75 17.83 8.99
N ALA A 146 6.45 18.81 9.86
CA ALA A 146 5.91 20.08 9.42
C ALA A 146 6.92 20.87 8.58
N ASP A 147 8.19 20.88 8.99
CA ASP A 147 9.26 21.58 8.26
C ASP A 147 9.52 20.91 6.89
N MET A 148 9.56 19.57 6.86
CA MET A 148 9.65 18.78 5.63
C MET A 148 8.51 19.11 4.66
N ALA A 149 7.27 19.08 5.13
CA ALA A 149 6.10 19.27 4.27
C ALA A 149 6.04 20.67 3.64
N PHE A 150 6.34 21.72 4.42
CA PHE A 150 6.09 23.10 4.00
C PHE A 150 7.34 23.88 3.60
N ARG A 151 8.54 23.42 3.94
CA ARG A 151 9.79 24.16 3.76
C ARG A 151 10.89 23.39 3.07
N SER A 152 10.56 22.28 2.42
CA SER A 152 11.54 21.49 1.66
C SER A 152 12.26 22.36 0.63
N ALA A 153 13.59 22.30 0.62
CA ALA A 153 14.43 23.20 -0.16
C ALA A 153 14.45 22.86 -1.65
N PHE A 154 14.23 21.60 -2.01
CA PHE A 154 14.35 21.10 -3.39
C PHE A 154 15.63 21.57 -4.08
N ALA A 155 16.76 21.57 -3.36
CA ALA A 155 18.03 22.08 -3.87
C ALA A 155 18.38 21.43 -5.22
N PRO A 156 18.79 22.20 -6.26
CA PRO A 156 19.02 21.65 -7.60
C PRO A 156 20.02 20.50 -7.64
N ALA A 157 21.05 20.52 -6.78
CA ALA A 157 22.01 19.44 -6.67
C ALA A 157 21.40 18.16 -6.12
N GLU A 158 20.48 18.25 -5.13
CA GLU A 158 19.76 17.10 -4.60
C GLU A 158 18.70 16.59 -5.60
N VAL A 159 18.00 17.47 -6.31
CA VAL A 159 17.09 17.09 -7.40
C VAL A 159 17.83 16.28 -8.47
N ALA A 160 19.03 16.71 -8.86
CA ALA A 160 19.83 15.99 -9.84
C ALA A 160 20.30 14.61 -9.32
N ARG A 161 20.69 14.53 -8.05
CA ARG A 161 21.12 13.28 -7.40
C ARG A 161 20.00 12.29 -7.24
N GLU A 162 18.85 12.73 -6.71
CA GLU A 162 17.71 11.85 -6.49
C GLU A 162 17.05 11.39 -7.79
N ARG A 163 17.12 12.17 -8.85
CA ARG A 163 16.70 11.71 -10.19
C ARG A 163 17.43 10.44 -10.63
N GLU A 164 18.74 10.37 -10.41
CA GLU A 164 19.52 9.17 -10.76
C GLU A 164 19.15 7.98 -9.87
N VAL A 165 18.83 8.22 -8.59
CA VAL A 165 18.30 7.18 -7.68
C VAL A 165 16.97 6.65 -8.21
N ILE A 166 16.04 7.52 -8.59
CA ILE A 166 14.71 7.13 -9.12
C ILE A 166 14.88 6.34 -10.46
N PHE A 167 15.83 6.72 -11.31
CA PHE A 167 16.10 5.94 -12.52
C PHE A 167 16.61 4.54 -12.22
N GLU A 168 17.42 4.39 -11.18
CA GLU A 168 17.90 3.08 -10.75
C GLU A 168 16.77 2.24 -10.12
N GLU A 169 15.89 2.84 -9.34
CA GLU A 169 14.71 2.17 -8.81
C GLU A 169 13.76 1.69 -9.92
N ALA A 170 13.53 2.53 -10.93
CA ALA A 170 12.72 2.15 -12.08
C ALA A 170 13.34 0.99 -12.86
N ARG A 171 14.68 0.92 -12.94
CA ARG A 171 15.42 -0.19 -13.54
C ARG A 171 15.24 -1.47 -12.68
N ILE A 172 15.43 -1.37 -11.38
CA ILE A 172 15.24 -2.50 -10.45
C ILE A 172 13.80 -3.04 -10.51
N GLU A 173 12.80 -2.14 -10.53
CA GLU A 173 11.39 -2.54 -10.70
C GLU A 173 11.16 -3.28 -12.02
N GLN A 174 11.74 -2.80 -13.10
CA GLN A 174 11.61 -3.42 -14.42
C GLN A 174 12.33 -4.77 -14.50
N ASP A 175 13.50 -4.89 -13.89
CA ASP A 175 14.31 -6.10 -13.91
C ASP A 175 13.70 -7.22 -13.03
N ASN A 176 13.04 -6.88 -11.95
CA ASN A 176 12.36 -7.86 -11.09
C ASN A 176 11.02 -8.31 -11.72
N PRO A 177 10.87 -9.59 -12.10
CA PRO A 177 9.66 -10.08 -12.76
C PRO A 177 8.40 -9.97 -11.89
N ARG A 178 8.54 -10.09 -10.56
CA ARG A 178 7.42 -10.03 -9.63
C ARG A 178 6.81 -8.63 -9.52
N THR A 179 7.62 -7.58 -9.57
CA THR A 179 7.15 -6.18 -9.55
C THR A 179 6.73 -5.73 -10.94
N ALA A 180 7.51 -6.06 -11.97
CA ALA A 180 7.23 -5.70 -13.36
C ALA A 180 5.88 -6.26 -13.85
N ILE A 181 5.53 -7.51 -13.47
CA ILE A 181 4.27 -8.13 -13.90
C ILE A 181 3.06 -7.42 -13.27
N VAL A 182 3.16 -7.01 -12.00
CA VAL A 182 2.10 -6.26 -11.31
C VAL A 182 1.89 -4.90 -11.97
N ARG A 183 2.96 -4.13 -12.17
CA ARG A 183 2.88 -2.83 -12.81
C ARG A 183 2.25 -2.92 -14.21
N GLN A 184 2.66 -3.90 -15.02
CA GLN A 184 2.08 -4.10 -16.34
C GLN A 184 0.64 -4.61 -16.28
N LEU A 185 0.27 -5.39 -15.27
CA LEU A 185 -1.11 -5.82 -15.05
C LEU A 185 -2.02 -4.62 -14.76
N TYR A 186 -1.59 -3.70 -13.89
CA TYR A 186 -2.33 -2.46 -13.63
C TYR A 186 -2.53 -1.64 -14.91
N ALA A 187 -1.49 -1.53 -15.76
CA ALA A 187 -1.59 -0.83 -17.04
C ALA A 187 -2.61 -1.48 -18.01
N LEU A 188 -2.82 -2.80 -17.94
CA LEU A 188 -3.84 -3.49 -18.73
C LEU A 188 -5.24 -3.31 -18.14
N VAL A 189 -5.40 -3.50 -16.82
CA VAL A 189 -6.70 -3.43 -16.14
C VAL A 189 -7.25 -2.01 -16.15
N PHE A 190 -6.38 -1.02 -16.00
CA PHE A 190 -6.71 0.40 -15.92
C PHE A 190 -6.25 1.19 -17.16
N ALA A 191 -6.35 0.58 -18.34
CA ALA A 191 -5.94 1.23 -19.57
C ALA A 191 -6.64 2.59 -19.79
N GLY A 192 -5.85 3.65 -19.96
CA GLY A 192 -6.35 5.03 -20.12
C GLY A 192 -6.75 5.72 -18.82
N HIS A 193 -6.65 5.06 -17.68
CA HIS A 193 -6.90 5.62 -16.35
C HIS A 193 -5.57 5.91 -15.61
N PRO A 194 -5.50 6.90 -14.71
CA PRO A 194 -4.30 7.18 -13.92
C PRO A 194 -3.70 5.97 -13.18
N TYR A 195 -4.49 5.03 -12.69
CA TYR A 195 -4.01 3.80 -12.04
C TYR A 195 -3.23 2.86 -12.98
N GLY A 196 -3.33 3.03 -14.29
CA GLY A 196 -2.50 2.31 -15.26
C GLY A 196 -1.14 2.95 -15.52
N ARG A 197 -0.84 4.12 -14.91
CA ARG A 197 0.43 4.84 -15.06
C ARG A 197 1.46 4.36 -14.03
N PRO A 198 2.77 4.43 -14.36
CA PRO A 198 3.81 4.09 -13.38
C PRO A 198 3.89 5.13 -12.26
N VAL A 199 3.94 4.69 -11.01
CA VAL A 199 4.12 5.57 -9.84
C VAL A 199 5.49 6.27 -9.88
N LEU A 200 6.52 5.57 -10.36
CA LEU A 200 7.88 6.11 -10.51
C LEU A 200 8.01 7.11 -11.68
N GLY A 201 6.94 7.34 -12.44
CA GLY A 201 6.97 8.19 -13.63
C GLY A 201 7.67 7.57 -14.84
N THR A 202 8.04 8.39 -15.77
CA THR A 202 8.80 8.01 -16.98
C THR A 202 10.15 8.73 -17.02
N ARG A 203 11.09 8.19 -17.80
CA ARG A 203 12.40 8.83 -17.97
C ARG A 203 12.24 10.27 -18.47
N GLU A 204 11.30 10.53 -19.38
CA GLU A 204 11.03 11.84 -19.95
C GLU A 204 10.55 12.84 -18.89
N THR A 205 9.52 12.45 -18.11
CA THR A 205 8.94 13.33 -17.08
C THR A 205 9.92 13.57 -15.93
N MET A 206 10.68 12.55 -15.52
CA MET A 206 11.70 12.69 -14.49
C MET A 206 12.89 13.54 -14.95
N SER A 207 13.33 13.40 -16.21
CA SER A 207 14.38 14.25 -16.76
C SER A 207 13.97 15.72 -16.84
N ALA A 208 12.69 15.99 -17.07
CA ALA A 208 12.13 17.34 -17.13
C ALA A 208 11.81 17.95 -15.74
N ALA A 209 11.95 17.18 -14.64
CA ALA A 209 11.71 17.67 -13.30
C ALA A 209 12.78 18.66 -12.86
N THR A 210 12.37 19.87 -12.48
CA THR A 210 13.23 20.94 -11.97
C THR A 210 12.80 21.32 -10.54
N GLN A 211 13.68 22.00 -9.80
CA GLN A 211 13.35 22.56 -8.50
C GLN A 211 12.02 23.34 -8.54
N GLU A 212 11.86 24.20 -9.53
CA GLU A 212 10.66 25.05 -9.67
C GLU A 212 9.39 24.20 -9.86
N ARG A 213 9.43 23.22 -10.76
CA ARG A 213 8.29 22.33 -11.04
C ARG A 213 7.94 21.48 -9.82
N LEU A 214 8.92 20.95 -9.11
CA LEU A 214 8.70 20.16 -7.89
C LEU A 214 8.16 21.03 -6.75
N ARG A 215 8.66 22.25 -6.58
CA ARG A 215 8.10 23.22 -5.63
C ARG A 215 6.67 23.63 -5.99
N ALA A 216 6.35 23.78 -7.27
CA ALA A 216 5.00 24.07 -7.72
C ALA A 216 4.03 22.92 -7.40
N PHE A 217 4.47 21.67 -7.61
CA PHE A 217 3.72 20.47 -7.21
C PHE A 217 3.51 20.42 -5.69
N ASN A 218 4.58 20.64 -4.90
CA ASN A 218 4.50 20.68 -3.44
C ASN A 218 3.47 21.73 -2.98
N ARG A 219 3.60 22.99 -3.41
CA ARG A 219 2.67 24.08 -3.02
C ARG A 219 1.21 23.80 -3.40
N ARG A 220 0.97 23.03 -4.46
CA ARG A 220 -0.39 22.68 -4.89
C ARG A 220 -1.03 21.65 -3.98
N TRP A 221 -0.28 20.66 -3.57
CA TRP A 221 -0.82 19.46 -2.96
C TRP A 221 -0.53 19.31 -1.46
N TYR A 222 0.60 19.86 -0.99
CA TYR A 222 1.02 19.81 0.40
C TYR A 222 0.45 21.00 1.17
N VAL A 223 -0.86 20.98 1.32
CA VAL A 223 -1.64 22.05 1.97
C VAL A 223 -2.39 21.45 3.18
N PRO A 224 -2.59 22.23 4.26
CA PRO A 224 -3.13 21.66 5.52
C PRO A 224 -4.45 20.90 5.32
N ASP A 225 -5.37 21.46 4.57
CA ASP A 225 -6.69 20.89 4.31
C ASP A 225 -6.69 19.65 3.37
N ASN A 226 -5.52 19.27 2.83
CA ASN A 226 -5.26 18.00 2.13
C ASN A 226 -4.42 17.01 2.94
N MET A 227 -4.17 17.31 4.23
CA MET A 227 -3.27 16.50 5.06
C MET A 227 -3.99 15.90 6.27
N THR A 228 -3.47 14.77 6.73
CA THR A 228 -3.85 14.10 7.98
C THR A 228 -2.59 13.80 8.77
N LEU A 229 -2.48 14.36 9.97
CA LEU A 229 -1.46 13.98 10.95
C LEU A 229 -2.03 12.91 11.86
N VAL A 230 -1.34 11.79 11.98
CA VAL A 230 -1.70 10.73 12.93
C VAL A 230 -0.55 10.53 13.90
N VAL A 231 -0.87 10.51 15.19
CA VAL A 231 0.10 10.23 16.23
C VAL A 231 -0.44 9.13 17.12
N ALA A 232 0.28 8.01 17.18
CA ALA A 232 -0.08 6.88 18.04
C ALA A 232 1.07 6.55 18.99
N GLY A 233 0.76 6.31 20.26
CA GLY A 233 1.75 6.03 21.28
C GLY A 233 1.26 6.41 22.67
N PRO A 234 2.14 6.36 23.70
CA PRO A 234 1.82 6.81 25.04
C PRO A 234 1.83 8.36 25.13
N VAL A 235 0.89 8.99 24.44
CA VAL A 235 0.79 10.45 24.27
C VAL A 235 -0.55 10.98 24.75
N ASP A 236 -0.57 12.23 25.21
CA ASP A 236 -1.81 12.95 25.55
C ASP A 236 -2.37 13.69 24.32
N PRO A 237 -3.64 13.46 23.94
CA PRO A 237 -4.24 14.08 22.78
C PRO A 237 -4.24 15.62 22.81
N GLY A 238 -4.38 16.22 24.00
CA GLY A 238 -4.34 17.69 24.18
C GLY A 238 -2.95 18.25 23.94
N ALA A 239 -1.91 17.59 24.45
CA ALA A 239 -0.52 17.96 24.22
C ALA A 239 -0.16 17.85 22.73
N ILE A 240 -0.54 16.77 22.06
CA ILE A 240 -0.30 16.60 20.62
C ILE A 240 -1.02 17.69 19.81
N ARG A 241 -2.28 17.97 20.14
CA ARG A 241 -3.00 19.08 19.49
C ARG A 241 -2.27 20.39 19.63
N ALA A 242 -1.78 20.73 20.83
CA ALA A 242 -1.06 21.96 21.06
C ALA A 242 0.24 22.04 20.24
N ILE A 243 0.95 20.91 20.03
CA ILE A 243 2.13 20.85 19.16
C ILE A 243 1.71 21.05 17.69
N ALA A 244 0.67 20.33 17.23
CA ALA A 244 0.17 20.42 15.86
C ALA A 244 -0.28 21.84 15.51
N GLU A 245 -0.97 22.54 16.43
CA GLU A 245 -1.38 23.94 16.23
C GLU A 245 -0.18 24.90 16.15
N ARG A 246 0.89 24.67 16.91
CA ARG A 246 2.11 25.50 16.86
C ARG A 246 2.97 25.24 15.62
N THR A 247 2.84 24.10 14.97
CA THR A 247 3.62 23.67 13.80
C THR A 247 2.79 23.78 12.54
N PHE A 248 1.98 22.78 12.24
CA PHE A 248 1.11 22.72 11.07
C PHE A 248 0.03 23.81 11.07
N GLY A 249 -0.51 24.16 12.24
CA GLY A 249 -1.56 25.18 12.39
C GLY A 249 -1.15 26.61 12.00
N ARG A 250 0.17 26.88 11.85
CA ARG A 250 0.68 28.18 11.37
C ARG A 250 0.45 28.40 9.88
N MET A 251 0.24 27.34 9.11
CA MET A 251 -0.05 27.47 7.70
C MET A 251 -1.52 27.85 7.50
N PRO A 252 -1.83 28.80 6.61
CA PRO A 252 -3.22 29.17 6.36
C PRO A 252 -3.98 28.06 5.68
N ALA A 253 -5.31 28.01 5.92
CA ALA A 253 -6.21 27.20 5.10
C ALA A 253 -6.17 27.69 3.65
N THR A 254 -6.18 26.74 2.70
CA THR A 254 -6.13 27.09 1.27
C THR A 254 -7.49 26.98 0.59
N GLY A 255 -8.49 26.38 1.26
CA GLY A 255 -9.77 26.06 0.66
C GLY A 255 -9.66 24.93 -0.36
N TYR A 256 -8.65 24.06 -0.18
CA TYR A 256 -8.44 22.92 -1.07
C TYR A 256 -9.70 22.06 -1.19
N LYS A 257 -9.99 21.68 -2.42
CA LYS A 257 -11.03 20.70 -2.74
C LYS A 257 -10.39 19.56 -3.52
N SER A 258 -10.58 18.34 -3.05
CA SER A 258 -10.14 17.16 -3.80
C SER A 258 -10.78 17.15 -5.19
N PRO A 259 -10.02 16.85 -6.24
CA PRO A 259 -10.60 16.65 -7.57
C PRO A 259 -11.68 15.57 -7.56
N PRO A 260 -12.68 15.67 -8.44
CA PRO A 260 -13.72 14.65 -8.55
C PRO A 260 -13.10 13.28 -8.90
N LEU A 261 -13.70 12.23 -8.35
CA LEU A 261 -13.28 10.85 -8.65
C LEU A 261 -13.69 10.48 -10.09
N ILE A 262 -12.80 9.81 -10.80
CA ILE A 262 -12.99 9.37 -12.18
C ILE A 262 -13.00 7.86 -12.21
N ALA A 263 -14.15 7.24 -12.46
CA ALA A 263 -14.23 5.79 -12.54
C ALA A 263 -13.44 5.25 -13.74
N PRO A 264 -12.68 4.15 -13.57
CA PRO A 264 -12.04 3.47 -14.68
C PRO A 264 -13.07 2.98 -15.72
N ARG A 265 -12.69 2.97 -16.98
CA ARG A 265 -13.52 2.32 -18.01
C ARG A 265 -13.60 0.83 -17.72
N SER A 266 -14.81 0.27 -17.89
CA SER A 266 -15.00 -1.16 -17.69
C SER A 266 -14.14 -1.96 -18.66
N LEU A 267 -13.41 -2.93 -18.13
CA LEU A 267 -12.69 -3.91 -18.92
C LEU A 267 -13.71 -4.77 -19.67
N ARG A 268 -13.58 -4.86 -20.97
CA ARG A 268 -14.47 -5.67 -21.84
C ARG A 268 -13.68 -6.64 -22.67
N GLY A 269 -14.04 -7.91 -22.58
CA GLY A 269 -13.30 -9.00 -23.21
C GLY A 269 -11.98 -9.33 -22.48
N ALA A 270 -11.42 -10.47 -22.83
CA ALA A 270 -10.13 -10.90 -22.28
C ALA A 270 -8.99 -10.17 -22.98
N VAL A 271 -8.28 -9.32 -22.25
CA VAL A 271 -7.04 -8.69 -22.71
C VAL A 271 -5.87 -9.60 -22.36
N ARG A 272 -5.22 -10.17 -23.36
CA ARG A 272 -4.12 -11.14 -23.18
C ARG A 272 -2.80 -10.58 -23.71
N ARG A 273 -1.75 -10.69 -22.90
CA ARG A 273 -0.40 -10.30 -23.29
C ARG A 273 0.62 -11.34 -22.81
N THR A 274 1.56 -11.68 -23.67
CA THR A 274 2.72 -12.51 -23.33
C THR A 274 3.97 -11.73 -23.66
N VAL A 275 4.94 -11.75 -22.75
CA VAL A 275 6.23 -11.06 -22.89
C VAL A 275 7.33 -12.07 -22.65
N GLU A 276 8.25 -12.19 -23.60
CA GLU A 276 9.47 -12.98 -23.41
C GLU A 276 10.48 -12.22 -22.55
N ARG A 277 11.05 -12.89 -21.57
CA ARG A 277 12.05 -12.33 -20.66
C ARG A 277 13.21 -13.31 -20.48
N ASP A 278 14.32 -12.78 -20.00
CA ASP A 278 15.49 -13.57 -19.61
C ASP A 278 15.31 -14.10 -18.20
N GLU A 279 14.39 -15.06 -18.06
CA GLU A 279 13.96 -15.68 -16.80
C GLU A 279 13.99 -17.19 -16.97
N GLN A 280 14.06 -17.93 -15.87
CA GLN A 280 14.02 -19.39 -15.90
C GLN A 280 12.59 -19.94 -15.76
N GLN A 281 11.76 -19.26 -14.99
CA GLN A 281 10.38 -19.64 -14.76
C GLN A 281 9.42 -18.67 -15.46
N ALA A 282 8.23 -19.15 -15.77
CA ALA A 282 7.15 -18.32 -16.23
C ALA A 282 6.44 -17.67 -15.03
N HIS A 283 5.99 -16.43 -15.23
CA HIS A 283 5.11 -15.71 -14.30
C HIS A 283 3.78 -15.48 -14.99
N LEU A 284 2.70 -15.83 -14.33
CA LEU A 284 1.34 -15.65 -14.81
C LEU A 284 0.60 -14.70 -13.89
N ALA A 285 -0.11 -13.72 -14.46
CA ALA A 285 -0.96 -12.81 -13.70
C ALA A 285 -2.33 -12.65 -14.36
N PHE A 286 -3.37 -12.59 -13.53
CA PHE A 286 -4.72 -12.20 -13.90
C PHE A 286 -5.11 -10.96 -13.12
N GLY A 287 -5.89 -10.08 -13.75
CA GLY A 287 -6.45 -8.89 -13.12
C GLY A 287 -7.90 -8.67 -13.51
N TRP A 288 -8.71 -8.35 -12.53
CA TRP A 288 -10.11 -7.98 -12.66
C TRP A 288 -10.35 -6.64 -11.98
N GLN A 289 -11.19 -5.80 -12.57
CA GLN A 289 -11.68 -4.62 -11.89
C GLN A 289 -12.58 -5.02 -10.72
N ALA A 290 -12.43 -4.32 -9.60
CA ALA A 290 -13.02 -4.66 -8.32
C ALA A 290 -13.66 -3.41 -7.67
N PRO A 291 -14.38 -3.54 -6.55
CA PRO A 291 -14.98 -2.42 -5.85
C PRO A 291 -13.94 -1.35 -5.48
N ARG A 292 -14.37 -0.11 -5.40
CA ARG A 292 -13.58 1.00 -4.82
C ARG A 292 -13.57 0.93 -3.30
N SER A 293 -12.68 1.69 -2.67
CA SER A 293 -12.43 1.62 -1.22
C SER A 293 -13.66 1.90 -0.33
N ASP A 294 -14.62 2.69 -0.79
CA ASP A 294 -15.83 3.03 -0.05
C ASP A 294 -17.07 2.16 -0.40
N ASP A 295 -16.90 1.13 -1.23
CA ASP A 295 -17.98 0.19 -1.60
C ASP A 295 -17.96 -1.01 -0.62
N SER A 296 -19.06 -1.21 0.10
CA SER A 296 -19.22 -2.32 1.05
C SER A 296 -19.09 -3.72 0.41
N ALA A 297 -19.19 -3.84 -0.91
CA ALA A 297 -18.92 -5.10 -1.59
C ALA A 297 -17.45 -5.54 -1.45
N GLY A 298 -16.54 -4.64 -1.11
CA GLY A 298 -15.13 -4.93 -0.83
C GLY A 298 -14.95 -5.99 0.25
N ASP A 299 -15.74 -5.94 1.31
CA ASP A 299 -15.69 -6.90 2.43
C ASP A 299 -15.85 -8.37 1.94
N ALA A 300 -16.76 -8.60 1.00
CA ALA A 300 -16.96 -9.94 0.41
C ALA A 300 -15.83 -10.33 -0.55
N VAL A 301 -15.22 -9.35 -1.23
CA VAL A 301 -14.06 -9.58 -2.13
C VAL A 301 -12.81 -9.92 -1.33
N ASP A 302 -12.60 -9.32 -0.16
CA ASP A 302 -11.50 -9.66 0.74
C ASP A 302 -11.56 -11.14 1.16
N LEU A 303 -12.72 -11.60 1.64
CA LEU A 303 -12.91 -13.01 1.98
C LEU A 303 -12.77 -13.93 0.76
N LEU A 304 -13.32 -13.54 -0.40
CA LEU A 304 -13.24 -14.29 -1.65
C LEU A 304 -11.79 -14.53 -2.08
N THR A 305 -10.97 -13.48 -2.11
CA THR A 305 -9.57 -13.60 -2.53
C THR A 305 -8.76 -14.47 -1.59
N THR A 306 -9.04 -14.35 -0.28
CA THR A 306 -8.41 -15.19 0.74
C THR A 306 -8.76 -16.66 0.59
N ILE A 307 -10.02 -16.99 0.31
CA ILE A 307 -10.49 -18.37 0.08
C ILE A 307 -9.85 -18.98 -1.17
N LEU A 308 -9.71 -18.17 -2.23
CA LEU A 308 -9.18 -18.69 -3.49
C LEU A 308 -7.66 -18.88 -3.47
N ALA A 309 -6.87 -17.89 -3.03
CA ALA A 309 -5.40 -17.98 -3.01
C ALA A 309 -4.73 -17.01 -2.01
N GLY A 310 -5.39 -16.68 -0.89
CA GLY A 310 -4.83 -15.79 0.12
C GLY A 310 -4.07 -16.47 1.26
N THR A 311 -4.07 -17.81 1.32
CA THR A 311 -3.40 -18.62 2.35
C THR A 311 -2.82 -19.89 1.75
N GLU A 312 -1.93 -20.55 2.51
CA GLU A 312 -1.37 -21.86 2.14
C GLU A 312 -2.46 -22.95 2.01
N SER A 313 -3.55 -22.84 2.74
CA SER A 313 -4.69 -23.77 2.72
C SER A 313 -5.82 -23.36 1.77
N SER A 314 -5.64 -22.32 0.97
CA SER A 314 -6.63 -21.84 0.02
C SER A 314 -6.81 -22.81 -1.17
N ARG A 315 -7.96 -22.71 -1.87
CA ARG A 315 -8.32 -23.66 -2.94
C ARG A 315 -7.25 -23.83 -4.02
N LEU A 316 -6.76 -22.72 -4.55
CA LEU A 316 -5.76 -22.75 -5.62
C LEU A 316 -4.39 -23.20 -5.13
N ALA A 317 -3.98 -22.83 -3.90
CA ALA A 317 -2.73 -23.32 -3.33
C ALA A 317 -2.75 -24.82 -3.15
N GLN A 318 -3.81 -25.37 -2.55
CA GLN A 318 -3.97 -26.83 -2.39
C GLN A 318 -4.02 -27.56 -3.72
N ARG A 319 -4.72 -27.02 -4.73
CA ARG A 319 -4.88 -27.70 -6.00
C ARG A 319 -3.63 -27.59 -6.87
N LEU A 320 -3.15 -26.37 -7.11
CA LEU A 320 -2.07 -26.10 -8.06
C LEU A 320 -0.69 -26.45 -7.50
N ARG A 321 -0.44 -26.12 -6.22
CA ARG A 321 0.87 -26.34 -5.61
C ARG A 321 0.97 -27.72 -4.98
N ASP A 322 0.03 -28.08 -4.09
CA ASP A 322 0.20 -29.25 -3.23
C ASP A 322 -0.18 -30.57 -3.93
N ARG A 323 -1.29 -30.60 -4.69
CA ARG A 323 -1.79 -31.80 -5.34
C ARG A 323 -1.21 -32.00 -6.74
N GLU A 324 -1.35 -31.01 -7.62
CA GLU A 324 -0.95 -31.11 -9.03
C GLU A 324 0.50 -30.68 -9.26
N ARG A 325 1.11 -29.94 -8.32
CA ARG A 325 2.53 -29.49 -8.33
C ARG A 325 2.91 -28.71 -9.61
N LEU A 326 1.98 -27.91 -10.09
CA LEU A 326 2.12 -27.14 -11.33
C LEU A 326 2.69 -25.73 -11.11
N VAL A 327 2.68 -25.24 -9.85
CA VAL A 327 3.18 -23.93 -9.50
C VAL A 327 4.10 -24.00 -8.28
N SER A 328 5.12 -23.14 -8.23
CA SER A 328 5.92 -22.94 -7.02
C SER A 328 5.20 -22.00 -6.04
N SER A 329 4.44 -21.04 -6.56
CA SER A 329 3.62 -20.13 -5.76
C SER A 329 2.35 -19.73 -6.49
N VAL A 330 1.28 -19.48 -5.73
CA VAL A 330 0.06 -18.83 -6.22
C VAL A 330 -0.51 -17.93 -5.13
N THR A 331 -0.83 -16.70 -5.49
CA THR A 331 -1.39 -15.70 -4.57
C THR A 331 -2.51 -14.93 -5.23
N MET A 332 -3.49 -14.51 -4.46
CA MET A 332 -4.57 -13.63 -4.89
C MET A 332 -4.77 -12.53 -3.87
N SER A 333 -4.93 -11.30 -4.32
CA SER A 333 -5.15 -10.14 -3.47
C SER A 333 -6.15 -9.19 -4.07
N TYR A 334 -6.81 -8.43 -3.22
CA TYR A 334 -7.65 -7.31 -3.60
C TYR A 334 -6.99 -6.02 -3.11
N ALA A 335 -6.87 -5.04 -4.00
CA ALA A 335 -6.46 -3.68 -3.66
C ALA A 335 -7.63 -2.73 -3.92
N ALA A 336 -8.15 -2.18 -2.85
CA ALA A 336 -9.20 -1.17 -2.88
C ALA A 336 -8.57 0.21 -3.05
N LEU A 337 -8.88 0.90 -4.16
CA LEU A 337 -8.42 2.25 -4.46
C LEU A 337 -9.62 3.20 -4.53
N MET A 338 -9.39 4.51 -4.43
CA MET A 338 -10.48 5.50 -4.36
C MET A 338 -11.37 5.56 -5.60
N GLU A 339 -10.85 5.27 -6.79
CA GLU A 339 -11.61 5.36 -8.06
C GLU A 339 -12.03 4.01 -8.62
N GLY A 340 -11.50 2.90 -8.08
CA GLY A 340 -11.81 1.53 -8.47
C GLY A 340 -10.75 0.57 -7.97
N GLY A 341 -11.14 -0.62 -7.57
CA GLY A 341 -10.22 -1.65 -7.07
C GLY A 341 -9.73 -2.60 -8.16
N ILE A 342 -8.79 -3.44 -7.77
CA ILE A 342 -8.29 -4.55 -8.59
C ILE A 342 -8.20 -5.82 -7.75
N VAL A 343 -8.73 -6.92 -8.26
CA VAL A 343 -8.33 -8.26 -7.83
C VAL A 343 -7.22 -8.73 -8.75
N SER A 344 -6.10 -9.10 -8.17
CA SER A 344 -4.95 -9.65 -8.89
C SER A 344 -4.62 -11.06 -8.41
N LEU A 345 -4.43 -12.00 -9.34
CA LEU A 345 -3.90 -13.32 -9.08
C LEU A 345 -2.54 -13.44 -9.76
N ARG A 346 -1.58 -14.05 -9.07
CA ARG A 346 -0.23 -14.30 -9.59
C ARG A 346 0.17 -15.72 -9.31
N ALA A 347 0.90 -16.33 -10.25
CA ALA A 347 1.49 -17.65 -10.08
C ALA A 347 2.87 -17.71 -10.74
N GLU A 348 3.77 -18.51 -10.15
CA GLU A 348 5.10 -18.82 -10.69
C GLU A 348 5.12 -20.30 -11.04
N LEU A 349 5.57 -20.65 -12.26
CA LEU A 349 5.40 -21.98 -12.83
C LEU A 349 6.37 -22.25 -13.98
N GLU A 350 6.43 -23.51 -14.41
CA GLU A 350 7.11 -23.87 -15.66
C GLU A 350 6.27 -23.40 -16.88
N ALA A 351 6.93 -22.88 -17.91
CA ALA A 351 6.23 -22.33 -19.09
C ALA A 351 5.32 -23.34 -19.81
N LYS A 352 5.68 -24.62 -19.79
CA LYS A 352 4.87 -25.71 -20.38
C LYS A 352 3.51 -25.90 -19.71
N ASP A 353 3.37 -25.48 -18.44
CA ASP A 353 2.18 -25.71 -17.63
C ASP A 353 1.19 -24.53 -17.67
N LEU A 354 1.54 -23.42 -18.35
CA LEU A 354 0.72 -22.20 -18.40
C LEU A 354 -0.74 -22.45 -18.76
N ALA A 355 -0.99 -23.19 -19.83
CA ALA A 355 -2.35 -23.47 -20.29
C ALA A 355 -3.16 -24.31 -19.28
N ARG A 356 -2.50 -25.28 -18.64
CA ARG A 356 -3.11 -26.13 -17.60
C ARG A 356 -3.46 -25.34 -16.35
N VAL A 357 -2.54 -24.51 -15.88
CA VAL A 357 -2.74 -23.65 -14.70
C VAL A 357 -3.86 -22.64 -14.96
N GLU A 358 -3.87 -21.99 -16.13
CA GLU A 358 -4.94 -21.07 -16.54
C GLU A 358 -6.32 -21.77 -16.53
N ALA A 359 -6.41 -22.98 -17.07
CA ALA A 359 -7.67 -23.76 -17.08
C ALA A 359 -8.15 -24.04 -15.64
N ILE A 360 -7.25 -24.47 -14.75
CA ILE A 360 -7.58 -24.78 -13.35
C ILE A 360 -8.04 -23.53 -12.60
N ILE A 361 -7.40 -22.37 -12.81
CA ILE A 361 -7.83 -21.10 -12.21
C ILE A 361 -9.27 -20.79 -12.63
N MET A 362 -9.60 -20.89 -13.92
CA MET A 362 -10.94 -20.62 -14.43
C MET A 362 -11.97 -21.64 -13.96
N GLU A 363 -11.60 -22.90 -13.77
CA GLU A 363 -12.45 -23.93 -13.18
C GLU A 363 -12.79 -23.62 -11.71
N GLU A 364 -11.80 -23.21 -10.89
CA GLU A 364 -12.05 -22.86 -9.48
C GLU A 364 -12.89 -21.59 -9.35
N ILE A 365 -12.69 -20.61 -10.23
CA ILE A 365 -13.56 -19.43 -10.31
C ILE A 365 -14.99 -19.85 -10.68
N ALA A 366 -15.18 -20.72 -11.69
CA ALA A 366 -16.50 -21.22 -12.03
C ALA A 366 -17.18 -21.96 -10.86
N ARG A 367 -16.41 -22.79 -10.15
CA ARG A 367 -16.91 -23.56 -9.01
C ARG A 367 -17.40 -22.67 -7.88
N ILE A 368 -16.61 -21.64 -7.50
CA ILE A 368 -17.03 -20.72 -6.42
C ILE A 368 -18.21 -19.83 -6.85
N GLN A 369 -18.34 -19.50 -8.13
CA GLN A 369 -19.49 -18.79 -8.69
C GLN A 369 -20.77 -19.63 -8.66
N GLU A 370 -20.65 -20.93 -8.81
CA GLU A 370 -21.78 -21.87 -8.82
C GLU A 370 -22.22 -22.21 -7.39
N THR A 371 -21.30 -22.73 -6.58
CA THR A 371 -21.61 -23.33 -5.28
C THR A 371 -21.35 -22.41 -4.08
N GLY A 372 -20.60 -21.32 -4.27
CA GLY A 372 -20.08 -20.50 -3.19
C GLY A 372 -18.97 -21.19 -2.39
N PRO A 373 -18.49 -20.55 -1.31
CA PRO A 373 -17.59 -21.18 -0.37
C PRO A 373 -18.33 -22.07 0.62
N THR A 374 -17.63 -23.00 1.26
CA THR A 374 -18.13 -23.70 2.45
C THR A 374 -18.09 -22.76 3.66
N GLU A 375 -18.82 -23.12 4.74
CA GLU A 375 -18.76 -22.33 5.99
C GLU A 375 -17.39 -22.43 6.66
N GLU A 376 -16.70 -23.55 6.50
CA GLU A 376 -15.34 -23.72 6.99
C GLU A 376 -14.36 -22.77 6.29
N GLU A 377 -14.43 -22.68 4.95
CA GLU A 377 -13.60 -21.75 4.18
C GLU A 377 -13.86 -20.29 4.57
N ARG A 378 -15.14 -19.91 4.74
CA ARG A 378 -15.52 -18.57 5.20
C ARG A 378 -14.93 -18.29 6.58
N ARG A 379 -15.07 -19.22 7.52
CA ARG A 379 -14.56 -19.09 8.88
C ARG A 379 -13.02 -18.98 8.91
N LEU A 380 -12.32 -19.80 8.13
CA LEU A 380 -10.85 -19.73 8.05
C LEU A 380 -10.37 -18.41 7.45
N ALA A 381 -11.02 -17.91 6.39
CA ALA A 381 -10.72 -16.61 5.82
C ALA A 381 -10.94 -15.48 6.82
N LEU A 382 -12.06 -15.50 7.54
CA LEU A 382 -12.36 -14.52 8.61
C LEU A 382 -11.30 -14.57 9.72
N THR A 383 -10.96 -15.76 10.23
CA THR A 383 -9.92 -15.92 11.26
C THR A 383 -8.57 -15.32 10.81
N LYS A 384 -8.23 -15.46 9.53
CA LYS A 384 -7.02 -14.82 8.99
C LYS A 384 -7.08 -13.29 9.10
N PHE A 385 -8.21 -12.68 8.70
CA PHE A 385 -8.37 -11.23 8.81
C PHE A 385 -8.38 -10.74 10.26
N GLU A 386 -9.03 -11.48 11.16
CA GLU A 386 -9.00 -11.18 12.60
C GLU A 386 -7.57 -11.23 13.16
N ALA A 387 -6.82 -12.26 12.82
CA ALA A 387 -5.42 -12.37 13.25
C ALA A 387 -4.55 -11.26 12.64
N GLN A 388 -4.72 -10.97 11.33
CA GLN A 388 -3.97 -9.91 10.68
C GLN A 388 -4.29 -8.53 11.28
N HIS A 389 -5.57 -8.23 11.50
CA HIS A 389 -5.99 -6.99 12.14
C HIS A 389 -5.39 -6.84 13.55
N ALA A 390 -5.40 -7.93 14.33
CA ALA A 390 -4.78 -7.92 15.66
C ALA A 390 -3.27 -7.62 15.59
N PHE A 391 -2.53 -8.23 14.64
CA PHE A 391 -1.11 -7.91 14.42
C PHE A 391 -0.89 -6.48 13.93
N ASP A 392 -1.71 -5.99 12.99
CA ASP A 392 -1.58 -4.65 12.43
C ASP A 392 -1.88 -3.57 13.48
N THR A 393 -2.74 -3.86 14.45
CA THR A 393 -3.13 -2.92 15.51
C THR A 393 -2.41 -3.14 16.85
N GLU A 394 -1.49 -4.10 16.93
CA GLU A 394 -0.69 -4.37 18.13
C GLU A 394 0.35 -3.26 18.40
N THR A 395 0.76 -2.54 17.37
CA THR A 395 1.82 -1.53 17.47
C THR A 395 1.29 -0.12 17.21
N SER A 396 1.95 0.88 17.83
CA SER A 396 1.67 2.28 17.53
C SER A 396 1.85 2.61 16.04
N GLU A 397 2.82 1.97 15.37
CA GLU A 397 3.06 2.12 13.94
C GLU A 397 1.90 1.60 13.10
N GLY A 398 1.42 0.39 13.38
CA GLY A 398 0.30 -0.21 12.66
C GLY A 398 -0.99 0.58 12.82
N LEU A 399 -1.30 1.01 14.07
CA LEU A 399 -2.45 1.86 14.36
C LEU A 399 -2.39 3.20 13.58
N ALA A 400 -1.24 3.89 13.63
CA ALA A 400 -1.07 5.17 12.95
C ALA A 400 -1.22 5.03 11.43
N TYR A 401 -0.66 3.96 10.85
CA TYR A 401 -0.79 3.70 9.42
C TYR A 401 -2.23 3.39 9.02
N ALA A 402 -2.91 2.46 9.71
CA ALA A 402 -4.27 2.04 9.40
C ALA A 402 -5.25 3.22 9.46
N TYR A 403 -5.17 4.01 10.54
CA TYR A 403 -6.06 5.15 10.73
C TYR A 403 -5.80 6.30 9.74
N GLY A 404 -4.54 6.57 9.44
CA GLY A 404 -4.17 7.60 8.47
C GLY A 404 -4.55 7.22 7.04
N LEU A 405 -4.36 5.96 6.67
CA LEU A 405 -4.78 5.43 5.38
C LEU A 405 -6.29 5.52 5.23
N ALA A 406 -7.04 5.02 6.21
CA ALA A 406 -8.50 5.05 6.19
C ALA A 406 -9.05 6.48 6.13
N GLU A 407 -8.55 7.39 6.96
CA GLU A 407 -8.99 8.80 6.98
C GLU A 407 -8.70 9.51 5.65
N THR A 408 -7.63 9.12 4.96
CA THR A 408 -7.18 9.78 3.74
C THR A 408 -7.87 9.23 2.49
N THR A 409 -8.14 7.92 2.44
CA THR A 409 -8.57 7.25 1.20
C THR A 409 -10.01 6.76 1.22
N TRP A 410 -10.65 6.66 2.38
CA TRP A 410 -12.05 6.21 2.46
C TRP A 410 -12.79 6.69 3.70
N ASN A 411 -12.68 6.03 4.87
CA ASN A 411 -13.45 6.38 6.06
C ASN A 411 -12.91 5.70 7.32
N LEU A 412 -12.40 6.47 8.27
CA LEU A 412 -11.90 5.96 9.54
C LEU A 412 -12.97 5.21 10.36
N GLU A 413 -14.23 5.69 10.38
CA GLU A 413 -15.31 5.03 11.10
C GLU A 413 -15.59 3.62 10.55
N ALA A 414 -15.46 3.46 9.24
CA ALA A 414 -15.59 2.17 8.61
C ALA A 414 -14.39 1.25 8.93
N GLU A 415 -13.18 1.79 9.02
CA GLU A 415 -11.98 1.04 9.44
C GLU A 415 -12.14 0.48 10.86
N LEU A 416 -12.54 1.31 11.80
CA LEU A 416 -12.75 0.91 13.18
C LEU A 416 -13.79 -0.22 13.35
N ARG A 417 -14.62 -0.48 12.33
CA ARG A 417 -15.63 -1.55 12.31
C ARG A 417 -15.32 -2.63 11.27
N TYR A 418 -14.12 -2.64 10.71
CA TYR A 418 -13.79 -3.52 9.59
C TYR A 418 -13.99 -4.99 9.90
N VAL A 419 -13.42 -5.49 10.99
CA VAL A 419 -13.58 -6.89 11.43
C VAL A 419 -15.05 -7.23 11.72
N GLU A 420 -15.79 -6.33 12.36
CA GLU A 420 -17.23 -6.50 12.62
C GLU A 420 -18.04 -6.63 11.32
N ARG A 421 -17.70 -5.83 10.29
CA ARG A 421 -18.33 -5.93 8.96
C ARG A 421 -18.01 -7.26 8.29
N LEU A 422 -16.74 -7.71 8.30
CA LEU A 422 -16.34 -9.00 7.75
C LEU A 422 -17.09 -10.17 8.40
N ARG A 423 -17.31 -10.15 9.72
CA ARG A 423 -18.08 -11.18 10.43
C ARG A 423 -19.51 -11.32 9.91
N ARG A 424 -20.10 -10.26 9.39
CA ARG A 424 -21.48 -10.23 8.85
C ARG A 424 -21.56 -10.70 7.40
N VAL A 425 -20.45 -10.85 6.70
CA VAL A 425 -20.44 -11.30 5.29
C VAL A 425 -20.89 -12.75 5.20
N SER A 426 -21.96 -13.01 4.45
CA SER A 426 -22.50 -14.35 4.25
C SER A 426 -21.78 -15.07 3.09
N ARG A 427 -21.95 -16.40 3.03
CA ARG A 427 -21.44 -17.23 1.93
C ARG A 427 -22.04 -16.83 0.59
N GLU A 428 -23.31 -16.47 0.58
CA GLU A 428 -24.05 -15.99 -0.60
C GLU A 428 -23.45 -14.70 -1.12
N GLN A 429 -23.11 -13.74 -0.22
CA GLN A 429 -22.44 -12.50 -0.61
C GLN A 429 -21.06 -12.75 -1.21
N ILE A 430 -20.29 -13.70 -0.69
CA ILE A 430 -18.99 -14.11 -1.27
C ILE A 430 -19.18 -14.73 -2.65
N ARG A 431 -20.18 -15.62 -2.83
CA ARG A 431 -20.52 -16.20 -4.13
C ARG A 431 -20.93 -15.13 -5.14
N ASP A 432 -21.76 -14.19 -4.72
CA ASP A 432 -22.26 -13.13 -5.59
C ASP A 432 -21.14 -12.12 -5.93
N ALA A 433 -20.19 -11.87 -5.02
CA ALA A 433 -18.96 -11.15 -5.31
C ALA A 433 -18.10 -11.87 -6.37
N ALA A 434 -17.97 -13.21 -6.27
CA ALA A 434 -17.26 -13.99 -7.29
C ALA A 434 -17.94 -13.87 -8.67
N ARG A 435 -19.26 -13.91 -8.74
CA ARG A 435 -20.02 -13.73 -9.98
C ARG A 435 -19.84 -12.35 -10.59
N ARG A 436 -19.83 -11.31 -9.74
CA ARG A 436 -19.76 -9.92 -10.16
C ARG A 436 -18.36 -9.48 -10.56
N TYR A 437 -17.34 -9.89 -9.81
CA TYR A 437 -15.99 -9.34 -9.93
C TYR A 437 -14.95 -10.27 -10.55
N LEU A 438 -15.18 -11.58 -10.58
CA LEU A 438 -14.28 -12.54 -11.25
C LEU A 438 -14.88 -13.01 -12.58
N SER A 439 -15.12 -12.06 -13.50
CA SER A 439 -15.63 -12.40 -14.83
C SER A 439 -14.70 -13.38 -15.54
N ARG A 440 -15.28 -14.41 -16.18
CA ARG A 440 -14.54 -15.38 -17.00
C ARG A 440 -14.33 -14.89 -18.44
N THR A 441 -14.91 -13.76 -18.80
CA THR A 441 -14.81 -13.14 -20.12
C THR A 441 -14.11 -11.81 -20.10
N ASP A 442 -14.22 -11.03 -19.02
CA ASP A 442 -13.73 -9.65 -18.91
C ASP A 442 -12.61 -9.60 -17.86
N TYR A 443 -11.38 -9.82 -18.30
CA TYR A 443 -10.19 -9.84 -17.45
C TYR A 443 -8.93 -9.47 -18.22
N ALA A 444 -7.90 -9.03 -17.53
CA ALA A 444 -6.55 -8.95 -18.08
C ALA A 444 -5.74 -10.19 -17.71
N ARG A 445 -5.02 -10.73 -18.66
CA ARG A 445 -4.09 -11.85 -18.46
C ARG A 445 -2.72 -11.47 -19.01
N LEU A 446 -1.71 -11.54 -18.18
CA LEU A 446 -0.32 -11.26 -18.52
C LEU A 446 0.55 -12.48 -18.18
N SER A 447 1.44 -12.84 -19.06
CA SER A 447 2.50 -13.81 -18.74
C SER A 447 3.86 -13.31 -19.16
N PHE A 448 4.83 -13.52 -18.30
CA PHE A 448 6.24 -13.50 -18.66
C PHE A 448 6.68 -14.94 -18.90
N VAL A 449 7.37 -15.17 -20.00
CA VAL A 449 7.85 -16.52 -20.36
C VAL A 449 9.35 -16.46 -20.65
N PRO A 450 10.09 -17.54 -20.35
CA PRO A 450 11.48 -17.64 -20.75
C PRO A 450 11.67 -17.43 -22.24
N LYS A 451 12.70 -16.73 -22.63
CA LYS A 451 13.14 -16.68 -24.03
C LYS A 451 13.50 -18.10 -24.48
N ALA A 452 13.05 -18.48 -25.67
CA ALA A 452 13.48 -19.74 -26.27
C ALA A 452 15.02 -19.77 -26.33
N THR A 453 15.62 -20.76 -25.69
CA THR A 453 17.07 -21.01 -25.83
C THR A 453 17.32 -21.29 -27.32
N ARG A 454 18.12 -20.44 -27.97
CA ARG A 454 18.55 -20.63 -29.35
C ARG A 454 19.52 -21.78 -29.47
#